data_6e2f72afe6a37aaedfa2536884c2e3e7
#
_entry.id   6e2f72afe6a37aaedfa2536884c2e3e7
#
_cell.length_a   1.000
_cell.length_b   1.000
_cell.length_c   1.000
_cell.angle_alpha   90.00
_cell.angle_beta   90.00
_cell.angle_gamma   90.00
#
_symmetry.space_group_name_H-M   'P 1'
#
loop_
_entity.id
_entity.type
_entity.pdbx_description
1 polymer ?
#
loop_
_entity_poly.entity_id
_entity_poly.type
_entity_poly.pdbx_seq_one_letter_code
_entity_poly.pdbx_strand_id
1 'polypeptide(L)'
;MLALHRLAGEFHLNDVRAAFRTIPTSSFALALFAAAASYAALTQYERLAVRHVGSNLAYSRIALTSFIAYAVGHNVGVSALSGGAIRYRLYSAAGLSATQITQIIALGSLTFALGATTLTGIALITDADVAAPIMRVSSAAAMLIGALLLFAVAFYLFFCGIRREPLTLRGWTIQLPQPSLGVRHITVASVDLLCACGALYALLSAAHDISFWGFAGVFIVAIGAGVISAVPGGLGVFESVVILLLPNIPPADLLAVMLGYRLIYY
;
A
#
# COMPACT_ATOMS: atom_id res chain seq x y z
N MET A 1 -3.57 21.53 3.52
CA MET A 1 -4.61 22.34 4.18
C MET A 1 -5.26 23.35 3.22
N LEU A 2 -4.50 24.23 2.52
CA LEU A 2 -5.09 25.22 1.58
C LEU A 2 -5.83 24.59 0.37
N ALA A 3 -5.32 23.47 -0.19
CA ALA A 3 -5.98 22.78 -1.29
C ALA A 3 -7.32 22.14 -0.87
N LEU A 4 -7.37 21.51 0.30
CA LEU A 4 -8.59 20.96 0.87
C LEU A 4 -9.64 22.05 1.21
N HIS A 5 -9.19 23.21 1.67
CA HIS A 5 -10.10 24.32 1.99
C HIS A 5 -10.69 24.96 0.72
N ARG A 6 -9.94 25.00 -0.37
CA ARG A 6 -10.46 25.41 -1.69
C ARG A 6 -11.40 24.36 -2.27
N LEU A 7 -11.04 23.09 -2.20
CA LEU A 7 -11.88 21.97 -2.64
C LEU A 7 -13.18 21.90 -1.81
N ALA A 8 -13.13 22.04 -0.49
CA ALA A 8 -14.32 22.00 0.37
C ALA A 8 -15.30 23.18 0.15
N GLY A 9 -14.83 24.30 -0.40
CA GLY A 9 -15.68 25.45 -0.75
C GLY A 9 -16.42 25.32 -2.08
N GLU A 10 -15.96 24.45 -2.99
CA GLU A 10 -16.51 24.28 -4.33
C GLU A 10 -17.46 23.07 -4.45
N PHE A 11 -17.51 22.16 -3.44
CA PHE A 11 -18.34 20.96 -3.51
C PHE A 11 -19.52 21.03 -2.55
N HIS A 12 -20.72 20.91 -3.09
CA HIS A 12 -21.91 20.73 -2.28
C HIS A 12 -21.95 19.28 -1.77
N LEU A 13 -22.09 19.10 -0.45
CA LEU A 13 -22.26 17.77 0.17
C LEU A 13 -23.37 16.93 -0.49
N ASN A 14 -24.33 17.59 -1.10
CA ASN A 14 -25.42 16.96 -1.83
C ASN A 14 -24.93 16.25 -3.09
N ASP A 15 -23.90 16.76 -3.78
CA ASP A 15 -23.36 16.16 -5.01
C ASP A 15 -22.59 14.87 -4.65
N VAL A 16 -21.78 14.93 -3.59
CA VAL A 16 -21.08 13.73 -3.08
C VAL A 16 -22.08 12.66 -2.62
N ARG A 17 -23.16 13.07 -1.94
CA ARG A 17 -24.21 12.14 -1.51
C ARG A 17 -25.00 11.55 -2.70
N ALA A 18 -25.23 12.33 -3.72
CA ALA A 18 -25.87 11.86 -4.95
C ALA A 18 -24.97 10.84 -5.67
N ALA A 19 -23.68 11.17 -5.86
CA ALA A 19 -22.70 10.28 -6.48
C ALA A 19 -22.54 8.97 -5.68
N PHE A 20 -22.51 9.04 -4.34
CA PHE A 20 -22.42 7.84 -3.49
C PHE A 20 -23.62 6.90 -3.68
N ARG A 21 -24.82 7.44 -3.93
CA ARG A 21 -26.04 6.65 -4.15
C ARG A 21 -26.08 5.96 -5.51
N THR A 22 -25.29 6.40 -6.47
CA THR A 22 -25.22 5.77 -7.81
C THR A 22 -24.33 4.53 -7.83
N ILE A 23 -23.48 4.32 -6.80
CA ILE A 23 -22.59 3.17 -6.73
C ILE A 23 -23.43 1.90 -6.50
N PRO A 24 -23.32 0.87 -7.37
CA PRO A 24 -24.04 -0.38 -7.22
C PRO A 24 -23.63 -1.12 -5.94
N THR A 25 -24.58 -1.82 -5.31
CA THR A 25 -24.30 -2.67 -4.14
C THR A 25 -23.31 -3.79 -4.43
N SER A 26 -23.29 -4.29 -5.68
CA SER A 26 -22.29 -5.27 -6.14
C SER A 26 -20.86 -4.74 -6.07
N SER A 27 -20.65 -3.45 -6.39
CA SER A 27 -19.34 -2.79 -6.27
C SER A 27 -18.90 -2.67 -4.82
N PHE A 28 -19.80 -2.39 -3.88
CA PHE A 28 -19.50 -2.42 -2.45
C PHE A 28 -19.13 -3.82 -1.97
N ALA A 29 -19.84 -4.86 -2.43
CA ALA A 29 -19.53 -6.25 -2.08
C ALA A 29 -18.17 -6.66 -2.61
N LEU A 30 -17.84 -6.29 -3.85
CA LEU A 30 -16.53 -6.54 -4.45
C LEU A 30 -15.42 -5.78 -3.73
N ALA A 31 -15.64 -4.52 -3.38
CA ALA A 31 -14.69 -3.70 -2.62
C ALA A 31 -14.43 -4.30 -1.23
N LEU A 32 -15.48 -4.76 -0.54
CA LEU A 32 -15.34 -5.42 0.77
C LEU A 32 -14.56 -6.73 0.67
N PHE A 33 -14.84 -7.54 -0.36
CA PHE A 33 -14.09 -8.77 -0.62
C PHE A 33 -12.60 -8.48 -0.89
N ALA A 34 -12.31 -7.48 -1.73
CA ALA A 34 -10.95 -7.07 -2.04
C ALA A 34 -10.22 -6.51 -0.80
N ALA A 35 -10.90 -5.71 0.03
CA ALA A 35 -10.35 -5.24 1.30
C ALA A 35 -10.04 -6.40 2.25
N ALA A 36 -10.94 -7.37 2.40
CA ALA A 36 -10.70 -8.57 3.21
C ALA A 36 -9.50 -9.38 2.69
N ALA A 37 -9.36 -9.53 1.37
CA ALA A 37 -8.22 -10.19 0.74
C ALA A 37 -6.90 -9.45 0.99
N SER A 38 -6.90 -8.10 0.92
CA SER A 38 -5.76 -7.28 1.29
C SER A 38 -5.35 -7.48 2.76
N TYR A 39 -6.30 -7.40 3.70
CA TYR A 39 -6.01 -7.68 5.11
C TYR A 39 -5.51 -9.10 5.35
N ALA A 40 -6.02 -10.09 4.63
CA ALA A 40 -5.50 -11.46 4.67
C ALA A 40 -4.04 -11.53 4.18
N ALA A 41 -3.69 -10.80 3.12
CA ALA A 41 -2.33 -10.68 2.64
C ALA A 41 -1.41 -9.99 3.68
N LEU A 42 -1.87 -8.93 4.35
CA LEU A 42 -1.14 -8.27 5.43
C LEU A 42 -0.81 -9.22 6.59
N THR A 43 -1.69 -10.19 6.90
CA THR A 43 -1.38 -11.23 7.90
C THR A 43 -0.25 -12.15 7.45
N GLN A 44 -0.09 -12.37 6.13
CA GLN A 44 1.02 -13.14 5.59
C GLN A 44 2.35 -12.38 5.64
N TYR A 45 2.35 -11.04 5.47
CA TYR A 45 3.54 -10.22 5.74
C TYR A 45 4.07 -10.50 7.13
N GLU A 46 3.18 -10.36 8.10
CA GLU A 46 3.49 -10.53 9.51
C GLU A 46 4.00 -11.95 9.79
N ARG A 47 3.33 -12.98 9.21
CA ARG A 47 3.74 -14.38 9.36
C ARG A 47 5.12 -14.66 8.79
N LEU A 48 5.44 -14.11 7.62
CA LEU A 48 6.76 -14.26 7.01
C LEU A 48 7.84 -13.60 7.87
N ALA A 49 7.58 -12.40 8.38
CA ALA A 49 8.51 -11.66 9.23
C ALA A 49 8.72 -12.35 10.60
N VAL A 50 7.64 -12.83 11.25
CA VAL A 50 7.73 -13.55 12.52
C VAL A 50 8.52 -14.87 12.37
N ARG A 51 8.33 -15.58 11.27
CA ARG A 51 9.11 -16.80 11.00
C ARG A 51 10.57 -16.50 10.70
N HIS A 52 10.84 -15.41 10.00
CA HIS A 52 12.22 -15.00 9.68
C HIS A 52 13.05 -14.72 10.95
N VAL A 53 12.44 -14.15 11.98
CA VAL A 53 13.12 -13.90 13.27
C VAL A 53 13.19 -15.15 14.16
N GLY A 54 12.86 -16.33 13.63
CA GLY A 54 12.96 -17.61 14.33
C GLY A 54 11.86 -17.88 15.34
N SER A 55 10.72 -17.16 15.27
CA SER A 55 9.61 -17.35 16.20
C SER A 55 8.51 -18.23 15.61
N ASN A 56 7.94 -19.12 16.45
CA ASN A 56 6.87 -20.06 16.11
C ASN A 56 5.54 -19.70 16.79
N LEU A 57 5.17 -18.42 16.78
CA LEU A 57 3.88 -18.00 17.30
C LEU A 57 2.71 -18.61 16.52
N ALA A 58 1.61 -18.88 17.22
CA ALA A 58 0.37 -19.35 16.61
C ALA A 58 -0.15 -18.32 15.60
N TYR A 59 -0.62 -18.80 14.44
CA TYR A 59 -1.10 -17.91 13.36
C TYR A 59 -2.22 -16.98 13.80
N SER A 60 -3.13 -17.44 14.66
CA SER A 60 -4.21 -16.61 15.20
C SER A 60 -3.69 -15.37 15.94
N ARG A 61 -2.60 -15.51 16.72
CA ARG A 61 -1.95 -14.39 17.40
C ARG A 61 -1.28 -13.45 16.42
N ILE A 62 -0.60 -14.00 15.40
CA ILE A 62 0.03 -13.20 14.34
C ILE A 62 -1.05 -12.42 13.58
N ALA A 63 -2.12 -13.07 13.15
CA ALA A 63 -3.21 -12.46 12.40
C ALA A 63 -3.91 -11.35 13.21
N LEU A 64 -4.18 -11.59 14.49
CA LEU A 64 -4.78 -10.58 15.38
C LEU A 64 -3.84 -9.36 15.54
N THR A 65 -2.55 -9.61 15.78
CA THR A 65 -1.57 -8.53 15.91
C THR A 65 -1.46 -7.72 14.62
N SER A 66 -1.37 -8.40 13.49
CA SER A 66 -1.35 -7.78 12.16
C SER A 66 -2.58 -6.91 11.94
N PHE A 67 -3.78 -7.48 12.13
CA PHE A 67 -5.02 -6.76 11.94
C PHE A 67 -5.08 -5.46 12.78
N ILE A 68 -4.84 -5.56 14.09
CA ILE A 68 -4.88 -4.40 14.98
C ILE A 68 -3.80 -3.37 14.60
N ALA A 69 -2.56 -3.85 14.31
CA ALA A 69 -1.45 -2.96 13.98
C ALA A 69 -1.68 -2.19 12.67
N TYR A 70 -2.27 -2.82 11.65
CA TYR A 70 -2.59 -2.15 10.40
C TYR A 70 -3.83 -1.27 10.52
N ALA A 71 -4.90 -1.74 11.16
CA ALA A 71 -6.09 -0.93 11.38
C ALA A 71 -5.78 0.36 12.17
N VAL A 72 -4.99 0.27 13.25
CA VAL A 72 -4.55 1.45 14.00
C VAL A 72 -3.53 2.27 13.20
N GLY A 73 -2.58 1.60 12.54
CA GLY A 73 -1.53 2.27 11.75
C GLY A 73 -2.08 3.09 10.60
N HIS A 74 -3.07 2.60 9.90
CA HIS A 74 -3.72 3.31 8.80
C HIS A 74 -4.52 4.53 9.28
N ASN A 75 -5.12 4.48 10.47
CA ASN A 75 -5.97 5.56 10.97
C ASN A 75 -5.23 6.63 11.78
N VAL A 76 -4.25 6.25 12.61
CA VAL A 76 -3.60 7.17 13.57
C VAL A 76 -2.48 7.99 12.93
N GLY A 77 -1.97 7.58 11.78
CA GLY A 77 -0.83 8.19 11.09
C GLY A 77 0.53 7.75 11.65
N VAL A 78 1.57 8.10 10.91
CA VAL A 78 2.93 7.56 11.12
C VAL A 78 2.87 6.05 11.39
N SER A 79 2.32 5.32 10.41
CA SER A 79 1.94 3.91 10.52
C SER A 79 3.06 3.01 11.10
N ALA A 80 4.32 3.36 10.83
CA ALA A 80 5.47 2.65 11.40
C ALA A 80 5.56 2.82 12.92
N LEU A 81 5.16 3.97 13.48
CA LEU A 81 5.19 4.22 14.92
C LEU A 81 3.95 3.67 15.61
N SER A 82 2.75 4.00 15.12
CA SER A 82 1.48 3.57 15.75
C SER A 82 1.28 2.07 15.63
N GLY A 83 1.43 1.50 14.44
CA GLY A 83 1.42 0.05 14.21
C GLY A 83 2.60 -0.67 14.87
N GLY A 84 3.76 0.00 14.95
CA GLY A 84 4.94 -0.48 15.66
C GLY A 84 4.71 -0.61 17.16
N ALA A 85 4.06 0.36 17.80
CA ALA A 85 3.72 0.33 19.22
C ALA A 85 2.77 -0.84 19.56
N ILE A 86 1.79 -1.10 18.70
CA ILE A 86 0.89 -2.26 18.83
C ILE A 86 1.68 -3.58 18.73
N ARG A 87 2.55 -3.72 17.72
CA ARG A 87 3.42 -4.89 17.58
C ARG A 87 4.32 -5.08 18.79
N TYR A 88 4.93 -3.99 19.25
CA TYR A 88 5.77 -4.05 20.44
C TYR A 88 5.00 -4.58 21.66
N ARG A 89 3.83 -4.03 21.93
CA ARG A 89 3.01 -4.45 23.07
C ARG A 89 2.56 -5.91 22.98
N LEU A 90 2.07 -6.33 21.81
CA LEU A 90 1.49 -7.68 21.67
C LEU A 90 2.55 -8.77 21.53
N TYR A 91 3.66 -8.49 20.85
CA TYR A 91 4.73 -9.46 20.68
C TYR A 91 5.67 -9.55 21.88
N SER A 92 5.93 -8.45 22.61
CA SER A 92 6.67 -8.53 23.88
C SER A 92 5.90 -9.36 24.91
N ALA A 93 4.58 -9.19 25.01
CA ALA A 93 3.71 -10.04 25.83
C ALA A 93 3.70 -11.52 25.38
N ALA A 94 4.09 -11.80 24.14
CA ALA A 94 4.24 -13.14 23.59
C ALA A 94 5.69 -13.69 23.73
N GLY A 95 6.60 -12.94 24.38
CA GLY A 95 7.98 -13.35 24.66
C GLY A 95 9.00 -13.01 23.58
N LEU A 96 8.67 -12.19 22.56
CA LEU A 96 9.64 -11.74 21.60
C LEU A 96 10.48 -10.58 22.18
N SER A 97 11.77 -10.58 21.84
CA SER A 97 12.69 -9.51 22.21
C SER A 97 12.42 -8.23 21.39
N ALA A 98 12.82 -7.08 21.93
CA ALA A 98 12.74 -5.79 21.23
C ALA A 98 13.45 -5.83 19.86
N THR A 99 14.57 -6.53 19.75
CA THR A 99 15.33 -6.70 18.50
C THR A 99 14.50 -7.47 17.46
N GLN A 100 13.88 -8.59 17.85
CA GLN A 100 13.01 -9.37 16.98
C GLN A 100 11.81 -8.54 16.49
N ILE A 101 11.18 -7.77 17.38
CA ILE A 101 10.05 -6.92 17.03
C ILE A 101 10.46 -5.83 16.05
N THR A 102 11.61 -5.18 16.27
CA THR A 102 12.16 -4.18 15.34
C THR A 102 12.44 -4.79 13.96
N GLN A 103 12.98 -6.00 13.91
CA GLN A 103 13.20 -6.73 12.65
C GLN A 103 11.87 -7.05 11.92
N ILE A 104 10.83 -7.45 12.65
CA ILE A 104 9.49 -7.68 12.07
C ILE A 104 8.94 -6.40 11.44
N ILE A 105 9.04 -5.26 12.13
CA ILE A 105 8.60 -3.96 11.62
C ILE A 105 9.39 -3.55 10.37
N ALA A 106 10.71 -3.70 10.41
CA ALA A 106 11.59 -3.37 9.29
C ALA A 106 11.30 -4.24 8.05
N LEU A 107 11.10 -5.56 8.27
CA LEU A 107 10.74 -6.48 7.19
C LEU A 107 9.36 -6.16 6.60
N GLY A 108 8.38 -5.80 7.41
CA GLY A 108 7.08 -5.34 6.94
C GLY A 108 7.18 -4.10 6.04
N SER A 109 7.97 -3.11 6.46
CA SER A 109 8.23 -1.89 5.67
C SER A 109 8.97 -2.21 4.36
N LEU A 110 9.97 -3.09 4.41
CA LEU A 110 10.70 -3.54 3.22
C LEU A 110 9.76 -4.30 2.25
N THR A 111 8.90 -5.16 2.78
CA THR A 111 7.92 -5.92 2.00
C THR A 111 7.01 -4.96 1.23
N PHE A 112 6.43 -3.97 1.90
CA PHE A 112 5.62 -2.93 1.26
C PHE A 112 6.41 -2.19 0.17
N ALA A 113 7.64 -1.74 0.47
CA ALA A 113 8.47 -1.02 -0.49
C ALA A 113 8.77 -1.85 -1.75
N LEU A 114 9.09 -3.14 -1.59
CA LEU A 114 9.36 -4.05 -2.71
C LEU A 114 8.11 -4.26 -3.58
N GLY A 115 6.95 -4.47 -2.97
CA GLY A 115 5.68 -4.61 -3.70
C GLY A 115 5.31 -3.33 -4.45
N ALA A 116 5.37 -2.18 -3.77
CA ALA A 116 5.09 -0.88 -4.38
C ALA A 116 6.04 -0.58 -5.55
N THR A 117 7.35 -0.84 -5.38
CA THR A 117 8.35 -0.67 -6.44
C THR A 117 8.07 -1.59 -7.63
N THR A 118 7.71 -2.85 -7.37
CA THR A 118 7.37 -3.81 -8.42
C THR A 118 6.15 -3.37 -9.22
N LEU A 119 5.07 -3.03 -8.55
CA LEU A 119 3.84 -2.62 -9.22
C LEU A 119 3.99 -1.27 -9.94
N THR A 120 4.73 -0.32 -9.35
CA THR A 120 5.07 0.93 -10.04
C THR A 120 5.87 0.65 -11.31
N GLY A 121 6.87 -0.23 -11.24
CA GLY A 121 7.66 -0.60 -12.40
C GLY A 121 6.83 -1.23 -13.51
N ILE A 122 5.91 -2.14 -13.15
CA ILE A 122 4.98 -2.76 -14.10
C ILE A 122 4.06 -1.70 -14.71
N ALA A 123 3.41 -0.87 -13.91
CA ALA A 123 2.49 0.16 -14.38
C ALA A 123 3.16 1.16 -15.34
N LEU A 124 4.40 1.59 -15.05
CA LEU A 124 5.16 2.49 -15.91
C LEU A 124 5.56 1.86 -17.26
N ILE A 125 5.64 0.53 -17.34
CA ILE A 125 5.93 -0.16 -18.61
C ILE A 125 4.65 -0.43 -19.39
N THR A 126 3.59 -0.88 -18.72
CA THR A 126 2.33 -1.28 -19.38
C THR A 126 1.51 -0.10 -19.85
N ASP A 127 1.48 0.99 -19.07
CA ASP A 127 0.68 2.19 -19.31
C ASP A 127 1.57 3.46 -19.40
N ALA A 128 2.71 3.34 -20.09
CA ALA A 128 3.68 4.44 -20.23
C ALA A 128 3.05 5.72 -20.80
N ASP A 129 2.12 5.60 -21.75
CA ASP A 129 1.45 6.74 -22.38
C ASP A 129 0.49 7.47 -21.42
N VAL A 130 -0.04 6.78 -20.42
CA VAL A 130 -0.87 7.37 -19.35
C VAL A 130 0.03 8.02 -18.29
N ALA A 131 1.14 7.37 -17.95
CA ALA A 131 2.06 7.84 -16.90
C ALA A 131 2.93 9.03 -17.37
N ALA A 132 3.34 9.04 -18.63
CA ALA A 132 4.26 10.03 -19.17
C ALA A 132 3.78 11.49 -19.03
N PRO A 133 2.53 11.85 -19.39
CA PRO A 133 2.03 13.22 -19.19
C PRO A 133 1.98 13.61 -17.71
N ILE A 134 1.62 12.69 -16.83
CA ILE A 134 1.54 12.91 -15.39
C ILE A 134 2.92 13.24 -14.82
N MET A 135 3.93 12.47 -15.23
CA MET A 135 5.32 12.65 -14.82
C MET A 135 6.04 13.78 -15.57
N ARG A 136 5.42 14.35 -16.60
CA ARG A 136 6.02 15.34 -17.52
C ARG A 136 7.31 14.85 -18.20
N VAL A 137 7.30 13.59 -18.62
CA VAL A 137 8.41 12.93 -19.33
C VAL A 137 7.90 12.30 -20.61
N SER A 138 8.78 11.77 -21.45
CA SER A 138 8.37 10.96 -22.60
C SER A 138 7.95 9.54 -22.17
N SER A 139 7.11 8.86 -22.97
CA SER A 139 6.74 7.46 -22.72
C SER A 139 7.97 6.56 -22.63
N ALA A 140 9.00 6.80 -23.47
CA ALA A 140 10.25 6.07 -23.40
C ALA A 140 10.98 6.28 -22.07
N ALA A 141 10.97 7.50 -21.52
CA ALA A 141 11.57 7.78 -20.21
C ALA A 141 10.77 7.12 -19.08
N ALA A 142 9.42 7.11 -19.14
CA ALA A 142 8.58 6.40 -18.18
C ALA A 142 8.86 4.89 -18.19
N MET A 143 8.94 4.27 -19.37
CA MET A 143 9.32 2.86 -19.52
C MET A 143 10.74 2.56 -18.97
N LEU A 144 11.70 3.45 -19.22
CA LEU A 144 13.06 3.31 -18.68
C LEU A 144 13.06 3.35 -17.16
N ILE A 145 12.33 4.28 -16.56
CA ILE A 145 12.18 4.35 -15.10
C ILE A 145 11.54 3.06 -14.57
N GLY A 146 10.48 2.58 -15.21
CA GLY A 146 9.85 1.31 -14.87
C GLY A 146 10.81 0.13 -14.92
N ALA A 147 11.61 0.04 -15.98
CA ALA A 147 12.63 -1.00 -16.14
C ALA A 147 13.72 -0.92 -15.05
N LEU A 148 14.17 0.28 -14.71
CA LEU A 148 15.14 0.49 -13.63
C LEU A 148 14.58 0.09 -12.26
N LEU A 149 13.31 0.35 -11.98
CA LEU A 149 12.65 -0.09 -10.74
C LEU A 149 12.59 -1.62 -10.66
N LEU A 150 12.19 -2.29 -11.75
CA LEU A 150 12.17 -3.76 -11.80
C LEU A 150 13.58 -4.35 -11.72
N PHE A 151 14.56 -3.71 -12.36
CA PHE A 151 15.96 -4.10 -12.23
C PHE A 151 16.45 -3.98 -10.79
N ALA A 152 16.10 -2.91 -10.08
CA ALA A 152 16.47 -2.75 -8.66
C ALA A 152 15.88 -3.87 -7.78
N VAL A 153 14.63 -4.28 -8.03
CA VAL A 153 14.01 -5.42 -7.33
C VAL A 153 14.72 -6.74 -7.67
N ALA A 154 15.00 -6.97 -8.94
CA ALA A 154 15.75 -8.15 -9.38
C ALA A 154 17.17 -8.19 -8.79
N PHE A 155 17.86 -7.04 -8.77
CA PHE A 155 19.17 -6.89 -8.15
C PHE A 155 19.14 -7.17 -6.65
N TYR A 156 18.11 -6.69 -5.94
CA TYR A 156 17.91 -7.02 -4.53
C TYR A 156 17.79 -8.54 -4.31
N LEU A 157 16.98 -9.24 -5.11
CA LEU A 157 16.83 -10.70 -5.03
C LEU A 157 18.14 -11.42 -5.34
N PHE A 158 18.86 -10.97 -6.36
CA PHE A 158 20.16 -11.51 -6.73
C PHE A 158 21.18 -11.33 -5.60
N PHE A 159 21.23 -10.13 -5.00
CA PHE A 159 22.10 -9.83 -3.87
C PHE A 159 21.79 -10.70 -2.66
N CYS A 160 20.51 -10.94 -2.35
CA CYS A 160 20.07 -11.87 -1.31
C CYS A 160 20.51 -13.32 -1.60
N GLY A 161 20.67 -13.69 -2.89
CA GLY A 161 21.11 -15.02 -3.30
C GLY A 161 22.62 -15.28 -3.14
N ILE A 162 23.42 -14.27 -3.38
CA ILE A 162 24.88 -14.38 -3.32
C ILE A 162 25.40 -14.23 -1.89
N ARG A 163 24.81 -13.31 -1.13
CA ARG A 163 25.31 -12.97 0.20
C ARG A 163 24.68 -13.86 1.27
N ARG A 164 25.49 -14.75 1.83
CA ARG A 164 25.09 -15.67 2.91
C ARG A 164 25.40 -15.13 4.30
N GLU A 165 26.25 -14.10 4.40
CA GLU A 165 26.66 -13.52 5.67
C GLU A 165 25.76 -12.36 6.08
N PRO A 166 25.44 -12.21 7.39
CA PRO A 166 24.68 -11.08 7.90
C PRO A 166 25.38 -9.76 7.57
N LEU A 167 24.59 -8.72 7.27
CA LEU A 167 25.07 -7.35 7.15
C LEU A 167 25.25 -6.76 8.54
N THR A 168 26.49 -6.46 8.92
CA THR A 168 26.78 -5.71 10.14
C THR A 168 26.87 -4.23 9.79
N LEU A 169 25.88 -3.44 10.20
CA LEU A 169 25.87 -2.00 10.02
C LEU A 169 25.77 -1.32 11.40
N ARG A 170 26.79 -0.56 11.79
CA ARG A 170 26.83 0.17 13.06
C ARG A 170 26.45 -0.68 14.29
N GLY A 171 26.91 -1.95 14.35
CA GLY A 171 26.62 -2.86 15.48
C GLY A 171 25.29 -3.62 15.36
N TRP A 172 24.50 -3.39 14.31
CA TRP A 172 23.28 -4.15 14.02
C TRP A 172 23.59 -5.26 13.03
N THR A 173 23.27 -6.47 13.39
CA THR A 173 23.33 -7.64 12.49
C THR A 173 21.99 -7.84 11.82
N ILE A 174 21.93 -7.53 10.53
CA ILE A 174 20.73 -7.72 9.69
C ILE A 174 20.95 -9.00 8.87
N GLN A 175 20.15 -10.02 9.15
CA GLN A 175 20.10 -11.21 8.30
C GLN A 175 19.28 -10.89 7.05
N LEU A 176 19.91 -10.99 5.88
CA LEU A 176 19.20 -10.87 4.61
C LEU A 176 18.30 -12.08 4.42
N PRO A 177 17.07 -11.91 3.95
CA PRO A 177 16.18 -13.02 3.65
C PRO A 177 16.75 -13.85 2.50
N GLN A 178 16.52 -15.17 2.52
CA GLN A 178 16.80 -16.01 1.38
C GLN A 178 16.00 -15.54 0.14
N PRO A 179 16.50 -15.73 -1.10
CA PRO A 179 15.83 -15.27 -2.31
C PRO A 179 14.38 -15.76 -2.42
N SER A 180 14.13 -17.02 -2.04
CA SER A 180 12.78 -17.60 -2.01
C SER A 180 11.84 -16.87 -1.06
N LEU A 181 12.36 -16.38 0.07
CA LEU A 181 11.60 -15.56 1.00
C LEU A 181 11.39 -14.16 0.42
N GLY A 182 12.40 -13.58 -0.24
CA GLY A 182 12.27 -12.29 -0.95
C GLY A 182 11.17 -12.32 -2.02
N VAL A 183 11.12 -13.39 -2.82
CA VAL A 183 10.04 -13.59 -3.81
C VAL A 183 8.68 -13.67 -3.13
N ARG A 184 8.56 -14.41 -2.01
CA ARG A 184 7.29 -14.48 -1.25
C ARG A 184 6.87 -13.12 -0.71
N HIS A 185 7.81 -12.32 -0.20
CA HIS A 185 7.53 -10.95 0.26
C HIS A 185 6.98 -10.09 -0.89
N ILE A 186 7.63 -10.10 -2.06
CA ILE A 186 7.16 -9.35 -3.23
C ILE A 186 5.77 -9.81 -3.67
N THR A 187 5.55 -11.13 -3.78
CA THR A 187 4.25 -11.68 -4.20
C THR A 187 3.14 -11.27 -3.25
N VAL A 188 3.34 -11.44 -1.93
CA VAL A 188 2.32 -11.10 -0.94
C VAL A 188 2.05 -9.59 -0.91
N ALA A 189 3.10 -8.77 -1.08
CA ALA A 189 2.97 -7.33 -1.17
C ALA A 189 2.22 -6.87 -2.42
N SER A 190 2.53 -7.48 -3.56
CA SER A 190 1.81 -7.18 -4.80
C SER A 190 0.34 -7.56 -4.71
N VAL A 191 0.03 -8.72 -4.14
CA VAL A 191 -1.36 -9.15 -3.91
C VAL A 191 -2.10 -8.19 -2.99
N ASP A 192 -1.48 -7.79 -1.88
CA ASP A 192 -2.05 -6.82 -0.95
C ASP A 192 -2.39 -5.49 -1.64
N LEU A 193 -1.40 -4.88 -2.29
CA LEU A 193 -1.58 -3.61 -2.98
C LEU A 193 -2.58 -3.68 -4.14
N LEU A 194 -2.58 -4.79 -4.89
CA LEU A 194 -3.58 -5.00 -5.95
C LEU A 194 -4.98 -5.19 -5.38
N CYS A 195 -5.13 -5.86 -4.26
CA CYS A 195 -6.41 -5.99 -3.56
C CYS A 195 -6.89 -4.65 -2.99
N ALA A 196 -6.00 -3.89 -2.35
CA ALA A 196 -6.32 -2.56 -1.84
C ALA A 196 -6.70 -1.58 -2.96
N CYS A 197 -5.95 -1.59 -4.07
CA CYS A 197 -6.29 -0.88 -5.29
C CYS A 197 -7.62 -1.35 -5.87
N GLY A 198 -7.82 -2.66 -5.96
CA GLY A 198 -9.04 -3.29 -6.47
C GLY A 198 -10.29 -2.92 -5.68
N ALA A 199 -10.16 -2.72 -4.37
CA ALA A 199 -11.27 -2.25 -3.54
C ALA A 199 -11.74 -0.85 -3.96
N LEU A 200 -10.81 0.09 -4.18
CA LEU A 200 -11.15 1.43 -4.65
C LEU A 200 -11.60 1.41 -6.12
N TYR A 201 -10.91 0.64 -6.95
CA TYR A 201 -11.24 0.49 -8.37
C TYR A 201 -12.65 -0.07 -8.59
N ALA A 202 -13.09 -1.03 -7.80
CA ALA A 202 -14.44 -1.60 -7.90
C ALA A 202 -15.55 -0.57 -7.66
N LEU A 203 -15.30 0.43 -6.83
CA LEU A 203 -16.23 1.53 -6.60
C LEU A 203 -16.18 2.56 -7.74
N LEU A 204 -14.99 2.82 -8.28
CA LEU A 204 -14.77 3.85 -9.31
C LEU A 204 -15.20 3.39 -10.71
N SER A 205 -14.84 2.17 -11.10
CA SER A 205 -15.14 1.59 -12.41
C SER A 205 -16.64 1.31 -12.62
N ALA A 206 -17.45 1.40 -11.58
CA ALA A 206 -18.89 1.30 -11.67
C ALA A 206 -19.53 2.45 -12.46
N ALA A 207 -18.88 3.62 -12.47
CA ALA A 207 -19.40 4.84 -13.11
C ALA A 207 -18.46 5.38 -14.21
N HIS A 208 -17.20 4.95 -14.24
CA HIS A 208 -16.17 5.50 -15.13
C HIS A 208 -15.37 4.39 -15.80
N ASP A 209 -15.17 4.51 -17.11
CA ASP A 209 -14.32 3.59 -17.88
C ASP A 209 -12.84 3.98 -17.72
N ILE A 210 -12.14 3.24 -16.87
CA ILE A 210 -10.73 3.47 -16.55
C ILE A 210 -9.97 2.15 -16.65
N SER A 211 -8.77 2.17 -17.25
CA SER A 211 -7.84 1.04 -17.20
C SER A 211 -7.43 0.72 -15.76
N PHE A 212 -7.51 -0.56 -15.38
CA PHE A 212 -7.08 -1.00 -14.05
C PHE A 212 -5.62 -0.68 -13.77
N TRP A 213 -4.73 -0.93 -14.73
CA TRP A 213 -3.30 -0.68 -14.55
C TRP A 213 -2.95 0.80 -14.49
N GLY A 214 -3.59 1.63 -15.32
CA GLY A 214 -3.46 3.08 -15.23
C GLY A 214 -3.91 3.60 -13.86
N PHE A 215 -5.04 3.10 -13.36
CA PHE A 215 -5.52 3.43 -12.02
C PHE A 215 -4.59 2.91 -10.90
N ALA A 216 -4.02 1.71 -11.06
CA ALA A 216 -3.08 1.15 -10.08
C ALA A 216 -1.85 2.04 -9.91
N GLY A 217 -1.34 2.63 -10.99
CA GLY A 217 -0.26 3.62 -10.94
C GLY A 217 -0.64 4.84 -10.09
N VAL A 218 -1.83 5.42 -10.34
CA VAL A 218 -2.37 6.54 -9.56
C VAL A 218 -2.51 6.17 -8.09
N PHE A 219 -3.07 5.00 -7.80
CA PHE A 219 -3.28 4.50 -6.45
C PHE A 219 -1.98 4.36 -5.67
N ILE A 220 -0.93 3.77 -6.29
CA ILE A 220 0.38 3.58 -5.64
C ILE A 220 1.03 4.93 -5.35
N VAL A 221 0.97 5.89 -6.28
CA VAL A 221 1.48 7.24 -6.06
C VAL A 221 0.74 7.93 -4.91
N ALA A 222 -0.60 7.80 -4.87
CA ALA A 222 -1.42 8.40 -3.83
C ALA A 222 -1.14 7.80 -2.44
N ILE A 223 -1.02 6.47 -2.34
CA ILE A 223 -0.62 5.80 -1.07
C ILE A 223 0.81 6.22 -0.69
N GLY A 224 1.75 6.22 -1.62
CA GLY A 224 3.12 6.64 -1.36
C GLY A 224 3.20 8.07 -0.82
N ALA A 225 2.47 9.00 -1.43
CA ALA A 225 2.36 10.37 -0.95
C ALA A 225 1.74 10.45 0.45
N GLY A 226 0.68 9.65 0.72
CA GLY A 226 0.06 9.54 2.03
C GLY A 226 1.04 9.06 3.10
N VAL A 227 1.81 8.02 2.81
CA VAL A 227 2.83 7.46 3.73
C VAL A 227 3.95 8.47 3.99
N ILE A 228 4.48 9.12 2.95
CA ILE A 228 5.57 10.12 3.07
C ILE A 228 5.10 11.36 3.84
N SER A 229 3.86 11.78 3.66
CA SER A 229 3.31 12.96 4.34
C SER A 229 3.16 12.79 5.85
N ALA A 230 3.19 11.55 6.35
CA ALA A 230 2.95 11.19 7.75
C ALA A 230 1.62 11.71 8.32
N VAL A 231 0.68 12.15 7.46
CA VAL A 231 -0.65 12.60 7.88
C VAL A 231 -1.48 11.38 8.32
N PRO A 232 -2.24 11.48 9.43
CA PRO A 232 -3.14 10.42 9.85
C PRO A 232 -4.05 9.93 8.72
N GLY A 233 -3.99 8.63 8.42
CA GLY A 233 -4.76 8.03 7.33
C GLY A 233 -4.48 8.58 5.94
N GLY A 234 -3.41 9.38 5.75
CA GLY A 234 -3.15 10.11 4.51
C GLY A 234 -4.27 11.10 4.14
N LEU A 235 -5.09 11.51 5.14
CA LEU A 235 -6.27 12.34 4.93
C LEU A 235 -5.93 13.62 4.17
N GLY A 236 -6.64 13.85 3.08
CA GLY A 236 -6.45 14.99 2.20
C GLY A 236 -5.29 14.86 1.23
N VAL A 237 -4.22 14.15 1.58
CA VAL A 237 -3.08 13.93 0.66
C VAL A 237 -3.43 12.88 -0.38
N PHE A 238 -3.94 11.75 0.05
CA PHE A 238 -4.40 10.68 -0.84
C PHE A 238 -5.45 11.19 -1.82
N GLU A 239 -6.49 11.85 -1.31
CA GLU A 239 -7.58 12.41 -2.12
C GLU A 239 -7.07 13.46 -3.13
N SER A 240 -6.21 14.37 -2.67
CA SER A 240 -5.67 15.41 -3.54
C SER A 240 -4.83 14.84 -4.68
N VAL A 241 -4.05 13.80 -4.43
CA VAL A 241 -3.25 13.13 -5.46
C VAL A 241 -4.15 12.41 -6.46
N VAL A 242 -5.17 11.67 -6.00
CA VAL A 242 -6.12 10.98 -6.89
C VAL A 242 -6.86 11.97 -7.78
N ILE A 243 -7.37 13.07 -7.21
CA ILE A 243 -8.06 14.12 -7.98
C ILE A 243 -7.14 14.79 -8.99
N LEU A 244 -5.89 15.08 -8.60
CA LEU A 244 -4.90 15.71 -9.48
C LEU A 244 -4.53 14.82 -10.67
N LEU A 245 -4.43 13.50 -10.44
CA LEU A 245 -3.99 12.54 -11.45
C LEU A 245 -5.13 11.98 -12.32
N LEU A 246 -6.39 12.22 -11.93
CA LEU A 246 -7.59 11.84 -12.68
C LEU A 246 -8.45 13.07 -13.03
N PRO A 247 -7.92 14.05 -13.80
CA PRO A 247 -8.60 15.32 -14.07
C PRO A 247 -9.86 15.17 -14.91
N ASN A 248 -10.02 14.05 -15.61
CA ASN A 248 -11.16 13.78 -16.49
C ASN A 248 -12.40 13.26 -15.73
N ILE A 249 -12.26 12.98 -14.40
CA ILE A 249 -13.36 12.51 -13.57
C ILE A 249 -13.82 13.62 -12.66
N PRO A 250 -15.15 13.86 -12.54
CA PRO A 250 -15.66 14.87 -11.63
C PRO A 250 -15.14 14.63 -10.20
N PRO A 251 -14.59 15.65 -9.55
CA PRO A 251 -14.07 15.52 -8.20
C PRO A 251 -15.10 15.05 -7.16
N ALA A 252 -16.39 15.37 -7.36
CA ALA A 252 -17.45 14.89 -6.49
C ALA A 252 -17.59 13.37 -6.53
N ASP A 253 -17.46 12.76 -7.71
CA ASP A 253 -17.51 11.31 -7.90
C ASP A 253 -16.28 10.65 -7.24
N LEU A 254 -15.08 11.21 -7.46
CA LEU A 254 -13.86 10.73 -6.82
C LEU A 254 -13.95 10.79 -5.29
N LEU A 255 -14.47 11.89 -4.74
CA LEU A 255 -14.65 12.03 -3.30
C LEU A 255 -15.68 11.02 -2.75
N ALA A 256 -16.79 10.79 -3.45
CA ALA A 256 -17.80 9.81 -3.05
C ALA A 256 -17.21 8.39 -3.00
N VAL A 257 -16.46 8.01 -4.04
CA VAL A 257 -15.81 6.70 -4.15
C VAL A 257 -14.74 6.54 -3.07
N MET A 258 -13.90 7.56 -2.84
CA MET A 258 -12.86 7.53 -1.80
C MET A 258 -13.44 7.49 -0.39
N LEU A 259 -14.57 8.15 -0.13
CA LEU A 259 -15.30 8.00 1.14
C LEU A 259 -15.83 6.57 1.32
N GLY A 260 -16.41 5.98 0.28
CA GLY A 260 -16.82 4.57 0.29
C GLY A 260 -15.66 3.62 0.58
N TYR A 261 -14.52 3.85 -0.07
CA TYR A 261 -13.30 3.11 0.18
C TYR A 261 -12.82 3.23 1.63
N ARG A 262 -12.83 4.44 2.19
CA ARG A 262 -12.44 4.65 3.59
C ARG A 262 -13.34 3.91 4.57
N LEU A 263 -14.65 3.89 4.34
CA LEU A 263 -15.60 3.15 5.19
C LEU A 263 -15.38 1.63 5.17
N ILE A 264 -14.83 1.11 4.06
CA ILE A 264 -14.59 -0.33 3.88
C ILE A 264 -13.20 -0.73 4.39
N TYR A 265 -12.20 0.08 4.08
CA TYR A 265 -10.80 -0.31 4.23
C TYR A 265 -10.15 0.20 5.53
N TYR A 266 -10.61 1.34 6.08
CA TYR A 266 -10.07 2.00 7.26
C TYR A 266 -10.98 1.83 8.48
#